data_cf47c3577739f72dc50e70da372773cf
#
_entry.id   cf47c3577739f72dc50e70da372773cf
#
_cell.length_a   1.000
_cell.length_b   1.000
_cell.length_c   1.000
_cell.angle_alpha   90.00
_cell.angle_beta   90.00
_cell.angle_gamma   90.00
#
_symmetry.space_group_name_H-M   'P 1'
#
loop_
_entity.id
_entity.type
_entity.pdbx_description
1 polymer ?
#
loop_
_entity_poly.entity_id
_entity_poly.type
_entity_poly.pdbx_seq_one_letter_code
_entity_poly.pdbx_strand_id
1 'polypeptide(L)'
;LNGSVYTQKEASNYGGDKYSNDPETGAKATVSWEVDLWGNLRWAKDKSMADFLGSIEAQRALKMSLIAEVAQAYFELVALDNELAIVKQTLNAREEGVRLAKIRFEGGLTSETSYQQAQVEYARTATLVPDLERKISIKENDIAFLAGEYPKQIERSIMPDEVKLPESLPIGLPSTL
;
A
#
# COMPACT_ATOMS: atom_id res chain seq x y z
N LEU A 1 -8.01 -1.59 -43.07
CA LEU A 1 -8.48 -2.57 -44.06
C LEU A 1 -9.81 -3.11 -43.54
N ASN A 2 -10.93 -2.73 -44.18
CA ASN A 2 -12.27 -3.22 -43.82
C ASN A 2 -12.80 -4.06 -45.00
N GLY A 3 -13.15 -5.28 -44.70
CA GLY A 3 -13.81 -6.17 -45.66
C GLY A 3 -15.24 -6.46 -45.20
N SER A 4 -16.22 -6.33 -46.05
CA SER A 4 -17.60 -6.72 -45.80
C SER A 4 -18.09 -7.66 -46.88
N VAL A 5 -18.75 -8.74 -46.49
CA VAL A 5 -19.48 -9.61 -47.38
C VAL A 5 -20.97 -9.42 -47.08
N TYR A 6 -21.75 -9.10 -48.12
CA TYR A 6 -23.17 -8.92 -47.98
C TYR A 6 -23.95 -9.72 -49.00
N THR A 7 -25.13 -10.18 -48.62
CA THR A 7 -26.11 -10.79 -49.50
C THR A 7 -27.36 -9.97 -49.43
N GLN A 8 -27.80 -9.36 -50.50
CA GLN A 8 -28.99 -8.53 -50.56
C GLN A 8 -30.04 -9.23 -51.43
N LYS A 9 -31.22 -9.42 -50.90
CA LYS A 9 -32.42 -9.83 -51.65
C LYS A 9 -33.31 -8.61 -51.84
N GLU A 10 -33.41 -8.10 -53.04
CA GLU A 10 -34.41 -7.10 -53.36
C GLU A 10 -35.72 -7.77 -53.72
N ALA A 11 -36.79 -7.44 -52.98
CA ALA A 11 -38.16 -7.75 -53.39
C ALA A 11 -38.70 -6.62 -54.23
N SER A 12 -38.71 -6.78 -55.56
CA SER A 12 -39.37 -5.83 -56.46
C SER A 12 -40.88 -6.04 -56.44
N ASN A 13 -41.62 -5.13 -55.86
CA ASN A 13 -43.11 -5.08 -55.86
C ASN A 13 -43.61 -4.14 -56.98
N TYR A 14 -43.31 -4.35 -58.25
CA TYR A 14 -43.95 -3.65 -59.33
C TYR A 14 -44.26 -4.64 -60.49
N GLY A 15 -45.55 -4.72 -60.80
CA GLY A 15 -46.19 -5.69 -61.62
C GLY A 15 -45.52 -6.03 -62.96
N GLY A 16 -45.44 -7.30 -63.23
CA GLY A 16 -45.04 -7.86 -64.52
C GLY A 16 -43.91 -8.90 -64.44
N ASP A 17 -44.29 -10.12 -64.53
CA ASP A 17 -43.53 -11.35 -64.82
C ASP A 17 -42.00 -11.23 -64.98
N LYS A 18 -41.31 -11.58 -63.94
CA LYS A 18 -40.15 -12.51 -63.80
C LYS A 18 -39.45 -12.25 -62.47
N TYR A 19 -39.76 -13.07 -61.51
CA TYR A 19 -38.94 -13.17 -60.30
C TYR A 19 -37.58 -13.73 -60.72
N SER A 20 -36.60 -12.88 -60.87
CA SER A 20 -35.20 -13.27 -60.80
C SER A 20 -34.87 -13.43 -59.32
N ASN A 21 -34.82 -14.64 -58.88
CA ASN A 21 -34.56 -15.01 -57.51
C ASN A 21 -33.05 -15.24 -57.26
N ASP A 22 -32.23 -14.58 -58.07
CA ASP A 22 -30.79 -14.69 -57.92
C ASP A 22 -30.31 -13.80 -56.77
N PRO A 23 -29.76 -14.41 -55.71
CA PRO A 23 -29.17 -13.63 -54.65
C PRO A 23 -27.94 -12.88 -55.16
N GLU A 24 -27.99 -11.57 -55.11
CA GLU A 24 -26.80 -10.80 -55.43
C GLU A 24 -25.79 -10.95 -54.29
N THR A 25 -24.70 -11.63 -54.52
CA THR A 25 -23.62 -11.84 -53.57
C THR A 25 -22.46 -10.90 -53.93
N GLY A 26 -22.19 -9.93 -53.07
CA GLY A 26 -21.11 -8.97 -53.30
C GLY A 26 -20.06 -9.06 -52.17
N ALA A 27 -18.80 -9.02 -52.53
CA ALA A 27 -17.70 -8.85 -51.63
C ALA A 27 -17.07 -7.46 -51.90
N LYS A 28 -17.02 -6.60 -50.86
CA LYS A 28 -16.43 -5.28 -50.91
C LYS A 28 -15.21 -5.23 -50.00
N ALA A 29 -14.03 -5.00 -50.55
CA ALA A 29 -12.82 -4.68 -49.79
C ALA A 29 -12.52 -3.19 -49.96
N THR A 30 -12.44 -2.45 -48.83
CA THR A 30 -12.10 -1.03 -48.84
C THR A 30 -10.77 -0.84 -48.14
N VAL A 31 -9.82 -0.24 -48.84
CA VAL A 31 -8.52 0.19 -48.29
C VAL A 31 -8.56 1.71 -48.22
N SER A 32 -8.48 2.26 -47.03
CA SER A 32 -8.33 3.68 -46.80
C SER A 32 -6.93 3.96 -46.23
N TRP A 33 -6.30 4.96 -46.77
CA TRP A 33 -4.98 5.39 -46.36
C TRP A 33 -4.96 6.90 -46.20
N GLU A 34 -4.42 7.38 -45.06
CA GLU A 34 -4.28 8.81 -44.77
C GLU A 34 -2.82 9.23 -44.96
N VAL A 35 -2.57 10.23 -45.80
CA VAL A 35 -1.24 10.77 -46.01
C VAL A 35 -0.90 11.76 -44.91
N ASP A 36 0.12 11.46 -44.12
CA ASP A 36 0.57 12.29 -43.00
C ASP A 36 1.45 13.47 -43.49
N LEU A 37 0.81 14.46 -44.10
CA LEU A 37 1.52 15.64 -44.69
C LEU A 37 2.07 16.57 -43.60
N TRP A 38 1.40 16.68 -42.46
CA TRP A 38 1.77 17.56 -41.34
C TRP A 38 2.32 16.82 -40.12
N GLY A 39 2.56 15.51 -40.19
CA GLY A 39 3.17 14.74 -39.15
C GLY A 39 2.24 14.36 -38.00
N ASN A 40 0.91 14.51 -38.14
CA ASN A 40 -0.04 14.21 -37.08
C ASN A 40 0.03 12.75 -36.60
N LEU A 41 0.11 11.79 -37.51
CA LEU A 41 0.21 10.38 -37.21
C LEU A 41 1.56 10.02 -36.54
N ARG A 42 2.64 10.68 -37.00
CA ARG A 42 3.98 10.53 -36.40
C ARG A 42 3.99 11.06 -34.97
N TRP A 43 3.47 12.27 -34.76
CA TRP A 43 3.36 12.85 -33.43
C TRP A 43 2.47 12.02 -32.50
N ALA A 44 1.37 11.46 -32.98
CA ALA A 44 0.50 10.57 -32.21
C ALA A 44 1.21 9.28 -31.80
N LYS A 45 2.03 8.70 -32.70
CA LYS A 45 2.88 7.53 -32.38
C LYS A 45 3.93 7.89 -31.34
N ASP A 46 4.63 9.01 -31.50
CA ASP A 46 5.67 9.42 -30.56
C ASP A 46 5.09 9.73 -29.18
N LYS A 47 3.92 10.36 -29.12
CA LYS A 47 3.15 10.53 -27.88
C LYS A 47 2.84 9.19 -27.22
N SER A 48 2.28 8.25 -27.97
CA SER A 48 1.92 6.92 -27.42
C SER A 48 3.16 6.18 -26.92
N MET A 49 4.30 6.35 -27.56
CA MET A 49 5.58 5.79 -27.12
C MET A 49 6.07 6.44 -25.82
N ALA A 50 5.96 7.76 -25.72
CA ALA A 50 6.30 8.50 -24.51
C ALA A 50 5.38 8.12 -23.33
N ASP A 51 4.07 7.98 -23.58
CA ASP A 51 3.10 7.52 -22.57
C ASP A 51 3.43 6.09 -22.08
N PHE A 52 3.82 5.20 -23.00
CA PHE A 52 4.27 3.85 -22.63
C PHE A 52 5.53 3.86 -21.77
N LEU A 53 6.55 4.61 -22.16
CA LEU A 53 7.78 4.76 -21.36
C LEU A 53 7.47 5.39 -19.99
N GLY A 54 6.61 6.40 -19.96
CA GLY A 54 6.13 7.01 -18.72
C GLY A 54 5.46 6.02 -17.78
N SER A 55 4.69 5.07 -18.30
CA SER A 55 4.05 4.03 -17.49
C SER A 55 5.06 3.08 -16.84
N ILE A 56 6.18 2.79 -17.50
CA ILE A 56 7.27 1.98 -16.94
C ILE A 56 7.94 2.72 -15.77
N GLU A 57 8.22 4.01 -15.93
CA GLU A 57 8.81 4.81 -14.87
C GLU A 57 7.84 5.01 -13.68
N ALA A 58 6.55 5.15 -13.94
CA ALA A 58 5.52 5.19 -12.91
C ALA A 58 5.48 3.88 -12.09
N GLN A 59 5.63 2.73 -12.74
CA GLN A 59 5.75 1.44 -12.04
C GLN A 59 6.98 1.38 -11.14
N ARG A 60 8.13 1.92 -11.60
CA ARG A 60 9.36 1.98 -10.78
C ARG A 60 9.17 2.88 -9.58
N ALA A 61 8.57 4.05 -9.75
CA ALA A 61 8.27 4.99 -8.69
C ALA A 61 7.35 4.36 -7.62
N LEU A 62 6.29 3.67 -8.07
CA LEU A 62 5.38 2.96 -7.16
C LEU A 62 6.10 1.87 -6.35
N LYS A 63 6.99 1.10 -6.98
CA LYS A 63 7.79 0.09 -6.25
C LYS A 63 8.68 0.73 -5.18
N MET A 64 9.32 1.85 -5.48
CA MET A 64 10.15 2.57 -4.52
C MET A 64 9.32 3.11 -3.35
N SER A 65 8.16 3.69 -3.63
CA SER A 65 7.22 4.16 -2.59
C SER A 65 6.79 3.01 -1.69
N LEU A 66 6.38 1.87 -2.27
CA LEU A 66 5.97 0.70 -1.50
C LEU A 66 7.09 0.15 -0.60
N ILE A 67 8.33 0.08 -1.11
CA ILE A 67 9.49 -0.34 -0.31
C ILE A 67 9.70 0.62 0.86
N ALA A 68 9.60 1.93 0.63
CA ALA A 68 9.75 2.93 1.69
C ALA A 68 8.65 2.81 2.74
N GLU A 69 7.39 2.61 2.34
CA GLU A 69 6.26 2.42 3.25
C GLU A 69 6.41 1.16 4.11
N VAL A 70 6.82 0.04 3.51
CA VAL A 70 7.09 -1.21 4.25
C VAL A 70 8.23 -1.02 5.23
N ALA A 71 9.33 -0.38 4.81
CA ALA A 71 10.45 -0.11 5.69
C ALA A 71 10.06 0.78 6.88
N GLN A 72 9.32 1.85 6.63
CA GLN A 72 8.80 2.73 7.68
C GLN A 72 7.91 1.95 8.66
N ALA A 73 6.94 1.19 8.14
CA ALA A 73 6.03 0.40 8.98
C ALA A 73 6.78 -0.63 9.83
N TYR A 74 7.85 -1.23 9.29
CA TYR A 74 8.71 -2.17 10.02
C TYR A 74 9.47 -1.50 11.16
N PHE A 75 10.09 -0.33 10.94
CA PHE A 75 10.77 0.40 12.01
C PHE A 75 9.81 0.91 13.08
N GLU A 76 8.60 1.32 12.70
CA GLU A 76 7.55 1.67 13.66
C GLU A 76 7.12 0.45 14.51
N LEU A 77 7.03 -0.73 13.90
CA LEU A 77 6.75 -1.98 14.61
C LEU A 77 7.84 -2.30 15.64
N VAL A 78 9.11 -2.21 15.26
CA VAL A 78 10.25 -2.42 16.16
C VAL A 78 10.26 -1.39 17.31
N ALA A 79 9.91 -0.14 17.03
CA ALA A 79 9.78 0.88 18.05
C ALA A 79 8.66 0.57 19.08
N LEU A 80 7.51 0.07 18.61
CA LEU A 80 6.40 -0.36 19.47
C LEU A 80 6.78 -1.57 20.34
N ASP A 81 7.53 -2.54 19.81
CA ASP A 81 8.03 -3.68 20.59
C ASP A 81 8.97 -3.22 21.71
N ASN A 82 9.86 -2.27 21.44
CA ASN A 82 10.73 -1.67 22.46
C ASN A 82 9.94 -0.91 23.51
N GLU A 83 8.96 -0.10 23.09
CA GLU A 83 8.09 0.62 24.01
C GLU A 83 7.35 -0.36 24.93
N LEU A 84 6.82 -1.47 24.39
CA LEU A 84 6.16 -2.51 25.15
C LEU A 84 7.12 -3.16 26.18
N ALA A 85 8.36 -3.43 25.79
CA ALA A 85 9.37 -3.98 26.69
C ALA A 85 9.67 -3.02 27.87
N ILE A 86 9.84 -1.73 27.57
CA ILE A 86 10.07 -0.67 28.60
C ILE A 86 8.85 -0.55 29.53
N VAL A 87 7.64 -0.56 28.97
CA VAL A 87 6.42 -0.47 29.78
C VAL A 87 6.26 -1.70 30.68
N LYS A 88 6.53 -2.92 30.19
CA LYS A 88 6.52 -4.15 31.01
C LYS A 88 7.56 -4.10 32.13
N GLN A 89 8.78 -3.63 31.85
CA GLN A 89 9.80 -3.41 32.88
C GLN A 89 9.36 -2.37 33.92
N THR A 90 8.77 -1.26 33.45
CA THR A 90 8.23 -0.21 34.34
C THR A 90 7.10 -0.73 35.19
N LEU A 91 6.21 -1.56 34.64
CA LEU A 91 5.11 -2.17 35.36
C LEU A 91 5.61 -3.05 36.52
N ASN A 92 6.63 -3.89 36.28
CA ASN A 92 7.27 -4.67 37.32
C ASN A 92 7.87 -3.78 38.44
N ALA A 93 8.54 -2.69 38.07
CA ALA A 93 9.07 -1.76 39.09
C ALA A 93 7.96 -1.05 39.87
N ARG A 94 6.83 -0.70 39.22
CA ARG A 94 5.65 -0.13 39.89
C ARG A 94 5.01 -1.12 40.85
N GLU A 95 4.92 -2.40 40.48
CA GLU A 95 4.39 -3.48 41.37
C GLU A 95 5.20 -3.59 42.64
N GLU A 96 6.53 -3.60 42.54
CA GLU A 96 7.40 -3.59 43.71
C GLU A 96 7.24 -2.31 44.56
N GLY A 97 7.02 -1.16 43.87
CA GLY A 97 6.71 0.10 44.54
C GLY A 97 5.41 0.04 45.37
N VAL A 98 4.36 -0.57 44.82
CA VAL A 98 3.10 -0.80 45.52
C VAL A 98 3.31 -1.70 46.72
N ARG A 99 4.06 -2.82 46.58
CA ARG A 99 4.39 -3.74 47.66
C ARG A 99 5.12 -3.03 48.80
N LEU A 100 6.11 -2.20 48.50
CA LEU A 100 6.86 -1.45 49.49
C LEU A 100 6.01 -0.38 50.18
N ALA A 101 5.19 0.36 49.42
CA ALA A 101 4.25 1.34 49.94
C ALA A 101 3.23 0.68 50.92
N LYS A 102 2.73 -0.52 50.59
CA LYS A 102 1.85 -1.29 51.44
C LYS A 102 2.51 -1.64 52.78
N ILE A 103 3.72 -2.20 52.77
CA ILE A 103 4.48 -2.57 54.00
C ILE A 103 4.70 -1.35 54.88
N ARG A 104 5.07 -0.19 54.27
CA ARG A 104 5.28 1.05 55.03
C ARG A 104 3.99 1.59 55.67
N PHE A 105 2.88 1.48 54.96
CA PHE A 105 1.56 1.87 55.46
C PHE A 105 1.14 0.98 56.60
N GLU A 106 1.21 -0.36 56.44
CA GLU A 106 0.88 -1.33 57.48
C GLU A 106 1.77 -1.20 58.74
N GLY A 107 3.03 -0.79 58.55
CA GLY A 107 3.97 -0.46 59.63
C GLY A 107 3.77 0.93 60.27
N GLY A 108 2.78 1.72 59.80
CA GLY A 108 2.50 3.05 60.34
C GLY A 108 3.53 4.12 59.93
N LEU A 109 4.40 3.84 58.95
CA LEU A 109 5.48 4.71 58.54
C LEU A 109 5.04 5.74 57.47
N THR A 110 3.93 5.49 56.78
CA THR A 110 3.40 6.38 55.73
C THR A 110 1.87 6.42 55.79
N SER A 111 1.30 7.45 55.10
CA SER A 111 -0.16 7.61 55.02
C SER A 111 -0.75 6.62 53.99
N GLU A 112 -2.02 6.28 54.16
CA GLU A 112 -2.80 5.49 53.22
C GLU A 112 -2.79 6.16 51.79
N THR A 113 -2.81 7.48 51.73
CA THR A 113 -2.76 8.24 50.49
C THR A 113 -1.54 7.86 49.62
N SER A 114 -0.37 7.68 50.26
CA SER A 114 0.84 7.25 49.55
C SER A 114 0.73 5.86 48.96
N TYR A 115 0.09 4.94 49.66
CA TYR A 115 -0.18 3.59 49.17
C TYR A 115 -1.19 3.62 48.03
N GLN A 116 -2.27 4.38 48.14
CA GLN A 116 -3.28 4.53 47.08
C GLN A 116 -2.71 5.19 45.83
N GLN A 117 -1.83 6.18 45.95
CA GLN A 117 -1.14 6.78 44.85
C GLN A 117 -0.26 5.76 44.11
N ALA A 118 0.47 4.92 44.81
CA ALA A 118 1.29 3.87 44.18
C ALA A 118 0.41 2.88 43.38
N GLN A 119 -0.75 2.52 43.90
CA GLN A 119 -1.70 1.67 43.17
C GLN A 119 -2.25 2.33 41.92
N VAL A 120 -2.59 3.63 41.96
CA VAL A 120 -3.06 4.37 40.80
C VAL A 120 -2.00 4.41 39.73
N GLU A 121 -0.73 4.66 40.08
CA GLU A 121 0.37 4.69 39.12
C GLU A 121 0.64 3.31 38.49
N TYR A 122 0.54 2.24 39.27
CA TYR A 122 0.59 0.87 38.77
C TYR A 122 -0.54 0.61 37.75
N ALA A 123 -1.79 0.92 38.13
CA ALA A 123 -2.96 0.70 37.32
C ALA A 123 -2.86 1.49 35.97
N ARG A 124 -2.43 2.76 36.03
CA ARG A 124 -2.20 3.57 34.83
C ARG A 124 -1.16 2.93 33.90
N THR A 125 -0.06 2.44 34.45
CA THR A 125 0.98 1.79 33.63
C THR A 125 0.44 0.49 33.03
N ALA A 126 -0.34 -0.28 33.81
CA ALA A 126 -0.93 -1.54 33.34
C ALA A 126 -1.88 -1.34 32.14
N THR A 127 -2.58 -0.21 32.04
CA THR A 127 -3.46 0.06 30.89
C THR A 127 -2.71 0.29 29.57
N LEU A 128 -1.41 0.63 29.62
CA LEU A 128 -0.61 0.85 28.42
C LEU A 128 -0.27 -0.46 27.71
N VAL A 129 -0.16 -1.58 28.44
CA VAL A 129 0.23 -2.87 27.87
C VAL A 129 -0.75 -3.34 26.80
N PRO A 130 -2.07 -3.48 27.06
CA PRO A 130 -3.00 -3.93 26.04
C PRO A 130 -3.15 -2.95 24.86
N ASP A 131 -2.98 -1.66 25.10
CA ASP A 131 -3.00 -0.66 24.01
C ASP A 131 -1.81 -0.85 23.07
N LEU A 132 -0.60 -1.06 23.61
CA LEU A 132 0.59 -1.32 22.80
C LEU A 132 0.49 -2.66 22.06
N GLU A 133 0.01 -3.71 22.70
CA GLU A 133 -0.19 -5.01 22.06
C GLU A 133 -1.19 -4.92 20.89
N ARG A 134 -2.25 -4.12 21.06
CA ARG A 134 -3.19 -3.81 19.99
C ARG A 134 -2.53 -3.05 18.84
N LYS A 135 -1.72 -2.02 19.13
CA LYS A 135 -0.98 -1.24 18.13
C LYS A 135 0.01 -2.09 17.35
N ILE A 136 0.71 -3.00 18.03
CA ILE A 136 1.62 -3.97 17.42
C ILE A 136 0.87 -4.85 16.43
N SER A 137 -0.26 -5.44 16.85
CA SER A 137 -1.08 -6.29 15.98
C SER A 137 -1.61 -5.55 14.74
N ILE A 138 -2.03 -4.29 14.91
CA ILE A 138 -2.46 -3.45 13.77
C ILE A 138 -1.29 -3.23 12.82
N LYS A 139 -0.10 -2.89 13.34
CA LYS A 139 1.07 -2.62 12.50
C LYS A 139 1.57 -3.87 11.76
N GLU A 140 1.47 -5.06 12.38
CA GLU A 140 1.74 -6.34 11.70
C GLU A 140 0.78 -6.57 10.53
N ASN A 141 -0.51 -6.27 10.74
CA ASN A 141 -1.51 -6.39 9.68
C ASN A 141 -1.28 -5.38 8.55
N ASP A 142 -0.87 -4.14 8.88
CA ASP A 142 -0.52 -3.13 7.88
C ASP A 142 0.63 -3.60 6.99
N ILE A 143 1.69 -4.17 7.59
CA ILE A 143 2.83 -4.71 6.84
C ILE A 143 2.41 -5.90 5.97
N ALA A 144 1.61 -6.83 6.51
CA ALA A 144 1.08 -7.95 5.74
C ALA A 144 0.23 -7.49 4.56
N PHE A 145 -0.61 -6.47 4.76
CA PHE A 145 -1.42 -5.85 3.69
C PHE A 145 -0.54 -5.23 2.60
N LEU A 146 0.47 -4.44 2.97
CA LEU A 146 1.42 -3.84 2.01
C LEU A 146 2.20 -4.90 1.22
N ALA A 147 2.48 -6.06 1.85
CA ALA A 147 3.11 -7.20 1.19
C ALA A 147 2.14 -8.04 0.32
N GLY A 148 0.83 -7.76 0.36
CA GLY A 148 -0.20 -8.54 -0.34
C GLY A 148 -0.45 -9.91 0.29
N GLU A 149 -0.17 -10.06 1.58
CA GLU A 149 -0.29 -11.31 2.32
C GLU A 149 -1.45 -11.26 3.32
N TYR A 150 -1.88 -12.45 3.79
CA TYR A 150 -2.84 -12.54 4.88
C TYR A 150 -2.20 -12.09 6.20
N PRO A 151 -3.02 -11.60 7.17
CA PRO A 151 -2.56 -11.23 8.50
C PRO A 151 -1.70 -12.32 9.13
N LYS A 152 -0.48 -11.96 9.53
CA LYS A 152 0.48 -12.87 10.15
C LYS A 152 1.41 -12.10 11.08
N GLN A 153 2.02 -12.81 12.02
CA GLN A 153 3.13 -12.24 12.80
C GLN A 153 4.34 -11.98 11.92
N ILE A 154 4.93 -10.82 12.09
CA ILE A 154 6.14 -10.41 11.36
C ILE A 154 7.36 -10.74 12.22
N GLU A 155 8.34 -11.42 11.63
CA GLU A 155 9.61 -11.71 12.31
C GLU A 155 10.43 -10.44 12.55
N ARG A 156 10.99 -10.30 13.77
CA ARG A 156 11.86 -9.17 14.16
C ARG A 156 13.30 -9.61 13.97
N SER A 157 13.88 -9.27 12.83
CA SER A 157 15.26 -9.65 12.48
C SER A 157 16.29 -8.58 12.78
N ILE A 158 15.87 -7.33 13.01
CA ILE A 158 16.78 -6.20 13.23
C ILE A 158 16.50 -5.60 14.62
N MET A 159 17.54 -5.58 15.45
CA MET A 159 17.54 -4.82 16.71
C MET A 159 17.81 -3.33 16.42
N PRO A 160 17.14 -2.38 17.08
CA PRO A 160 17.34 -0.95 16.84
C PRO A 160 18.79 -0.48 16.92
N ASP A 161 19.56 -1.08 17.82
CA ASP A 161 20.97 -0.73 18.06
C ASP A 161 21.92 -1.22 16.95
N GLU A 162 21.44 -2.11 16.07
CA GLU A 162 22.24 -2.68 14.97
C GLU A 162 22.08 -1.93 13.65
N VAL A 163 21.15 -0.96 13.58
CA VAL A 163 20.91 -0.18 12.37
C VAL A 163 22.04 0.82 12.15
N LYS A 164 22.97 0.49 11.28
CA LYS A 164 24.00 1.41 10.82
C LYS A 164 23.44 2.28 9.71
N LEU A 165 23.36 3.57 9.97
CA LEU A 165 23.03 4.54 8.92
C LEU A 165 24.19 4.61 7.91
N PRO A 166 23.90 4.72 6.59
CA PRO A 166 24.94 4.94 5.61
C PRO A 166 25.65 6.28 5.87
N GLU A 167 26.98 6.27 5.79
CA GLU A 167 27.81 7.48 6.04
C GLU A 167 27.52 8.60 5.05
N SER A 168 27.06 8.27 3.85
CA SER A 168 26.66 9.24 2.83
C SER A 168 25.39 8.78 2.13
N LEU A 169 24.40 9.66 2.02
CA LEU A 169 23.24 9.45 1.16
C LEU A 169 23.57 9.96 -0.24
N PRO A 170 23.20 9.23 -1.31
CA PRO A 170 23.37 9.74 -2.66
C PRO A 170 22.57 11.03 -2.81
N ILE A 171 23.26 12.10 -3.19
CA ILE A 171 22.63 13.38 -3.52
C ILE A 171 21.77 13.13 -4.77
N GLY A 172 20.48 13.43 -4.68
CA GLY A 172 19.55 13.29 -5.80
C GLY A 172 19.99 14.08 -7.04
N LEU A 173 19.30 13.88 -8.15
CA LEU A 173 19.56 14.62 -9.39
C LEU A 173 19.50 16.14 -9.15
N PRO A 174 20.43 16.90 -9.71
CA PRO A 174 20.38 18.35 -9.61
C PRO A 174 19.08 18.90 -10.17
N SER A 175 18.51 19.93 -9.55
CA SER A 175 17.28 20.59 -10.01
C SER A 175 17.41 21.31 -11.36
N THR A 176 18.55 21.20 -12.02
CA THR A 176 18.85 21.80 -13.33
C THR A 176 18.63 20.86 -14.53
N LEU A 177 17.98 19.73 -14.31
CA LEU A 177 17.54 18.84 -15.39
C LEU A 177 16.17 19.23 -15.93
#